data_a320d00a7447645981a0f799e867ffaf
#
_entry.id   a320d00a7447645981a0f799e867ffaf
#
_cell.length_a   1.000
_cell.length_b   1.000
_cell.length_c   1.000
_cell.angle_alpha   90.00
_cell.angle_beta   90.00
_cell.angle_gamma   90.00
#
_symmetry.space_group_name_H-M   'P 1'
#
loop_
_entity.id
_entity.type
_entity.pdbx_description
1 polymer ?
#
loop_
_entity_poly.entity_id
_entity_poly.type
_entity_poly.pdbx_seq_one_letter_code
_entity_poly.pdbx_strand_id
1 'polypeptide(L)'
;MTWTFTSDLTAYLAAAGPAVAAQPVSNTTLLTVADALERRGIAAYGSDAPFFGWWTGADGTVAGGLLCTPPFPLLLSAVPEEAVRELGAALATEPLLAGLHGINARRADAEALADAWGRPTRYAEEIRLYRLAGLLPPDPAPAGGARLAAEADLPLLVEWIDAFNAEADVPGSASEAVLRDRISYGGILLWEHEGAPVSLASFNRPIGSAARVGPVYTPPALRGRGYAAGVTHAVSEAAYASGASEVLLFTDLANPTSNGVYLRLGYTPVEDRAEVVPA
;
A
#
# COMPACT_ATOMS: atom_id res chain seq x y z
N MET A 1 23.06 -13.29 13.91
CA MET A 1 22.06 -12.78 12.98
C MET A 1 20.88 -13.72 13.05
N THR A 2 19.66 -13.26 13.21
CA THR A 2 18.52 -14.15 13.33
C THR A 2 17.20 -13.42 13.17
N TRP A 3 16.19 -14.15 12.67
CA TRP A 3 14.80 -13.74 12.74
C TRP A 3 14.20 -14.12 14.09
N THR A 4 13.41 -13.22 14.66
CA THR A 4 12.52 -13.46 15.80
C THR A 4 11.09 -13.33 15.31
N PHE A 5 10.24 -14.32 15.58
CA PHE A 5 8.83 -14.33 15.18
C PHE A 5 7.92 -14.23 16.41
N THR A 6 6.78 -13.57 16.27
CA THR A 6 5.82 -13.37 17.36
C THR A 6 4.41 -13.11 16.82
N SER A 7 3.39 -13.37 17.65
CA SER A 7 2.01 -12.89 17.44
C SER A 7 1.69 -11.63 18.25
N ASP A 8 2.65 -11.10 18.99
CA ASP A 8 2.48 -9.90 19.84
C ASP A 8 2.86 -8.63 19.05
N LEU A 9 1.84 -7.85 18.69
CA LEU A 9 2.01 -6.56 18.00
C LEU A 9 2.84 -5.57 18.82
N THR A 10 2.66 -5.55 20.15
CA THR A 10 3.40 -4.60 21.01
C THR A 10 4.89 -4.91 21.01
N ALA A 11 5.24 -6.20 21.13
CA ALA A 11 6.64 -6.63 21.04
C ALA A 11 7.26 -6.31 19.67
N TYR A 12 6.51 -6.53 18.57
CA TYR A 12 6.95 -6.17 17.23
C TYR A 12 7.19 -4.66 17.07
N LEU A 13 6.24 -3.84 17.48
CA LEU A 13 6.37 -2.37 17.37
C LEU A 13 7.55 -1.85 18.20
N ALA A 14 7.78 -2.41 19.39
CA ALA A 14 8.90 -2.03 20.23
C ALA A 14 10.26 -2.40 19.60
N ALA A 15 10.35 -3.59 18.97
CA ALA A 15 11.61 -4.10 18.41
C ALA A 15 11.88 -3.56 17.00
N ALA A 16 10.93 -3.72 16.07
CA ALA A 16 11.09 -3.40 14.66
C ALA A 16 10.65 -1.99 14.30
N GLY A 17 9.75 -1.38 15.07
CA GLY A 17 9.15 -0.07 14.76
C GLY A 17 10.17 1.00 14.40
N PRO A 18 11.23 1.24 15.18
CA PRO A 18 12.24 2.23 14.85
C PRO A 18 12.95 1.97 13.50
N ALA A 19 13.31 0.71 13.22
CA ALA A 19 14.00 0.35 11.98
C ALA A 19 13.08 0.48 10.75
N VAL A 20 11.81 0.06 10.88
CA VAL A 20 10.82 0.18 9.81
C VAL A 20 10.47 1.64 9.56
N ALA A 21 10.29 2.45 10.61
CA ALA A 21 9.98 3.87 10.51
C ALA A 21 11.14 4.73 9.97
N ALA A 22 12.38 4.26 10.07
CA ALA A 22 13.54 4.95 9.50
C ALA A 22 13.51 5.02 7.96
N GLN A 23 12.71 4.16 7.30
CA GLN A 23 12.54 4.13 5.85
C GLN A 23 11.04 4.22 5.46
N PRO A 24 10.39 5.36 5.73
CA PRO A 24 8.93 5.49 5.62
C PRO A 24 8.42 5.35 4.18
N VAL A 25 9.23 5.64 3.18
CA VAL A 25 8.89 5.50 1.77
C VAL A 25 8.79 4.02 1.40
N SER A 26 9.87 3.26 1.51
CA SER A 26 9.90 1.84 1.13
C SER A 26 9.01 0.97 2.04
N ASN A 27 8.84 1.35 3.30
CA ASN A 27 8.05 0.60 4.28
C ASN A 27 6.61 1.13 4.44
N THR A 28 6.14 1.99 3.53
CA THR A 28 4.82 2.65 3.65
C THR A 28 3.67 1.66 3.86
N THR A 29 3.70 0.48 3.24
CA THR A 29 2.64 -0.54 3.41
C THR A 29 2.69 -1.17 4.79
N LEU A 30 3.88 -1.59 5.27
CA LEU A 30 4.03 -2.13 6.61
C LEU A 30 3.58 -1.14 7.68
N LEU A 31 4.02 0.11 7.56
CA LEU A 31 3.64 1.18 8.49
C LEU A 31 2.14 1.42 8.50
N THR A 32 1.48 1.44 7.33
CA THR A 32 0.03 1.63 7.22
C THR A 32 -0.74 0.46 7.84
N VAL A 33 -0.29 -0.78 7.62
CA VAL A 33 -0.93 -1.97 8.19
C VAL A 33 -0.72 -2.02 9.70
N ALA A 34 0.48 -1.74 10.19
CA ALA A 34 0.79 -1.70 11.62
C ALA A 34 -0.03 -0.64 12.37
N ASP A 35 -0.13 0.59 11.83
CA ASP A 35 -0.99 1.66 12.37
C ASP A 35 -2.47 1.26 12.41
N ALA A 36 -2.95 0.58 11.36
CA ALA A 36 -4.32 0.10 11.34
C ALA A 36 -4.60 -0.99 12.39
N LEU A 37 -3.66 -1.90 12.62
CA LEU A 37 -3.77 -2.91 13.68
C LEU A 37 -3.75 -2.26 15.06
N GLU A 38 -2.94 -1.24 15.27
CA GLU A 38 -2.86 -0.51 16.54
C GLU A 38 -4.14 0.27 16.83
N ARG A 39 -4.70 0.97 15.82
CA ARG A 39 -5.89 1.82 16.00
C ARG A 39 -7.20 1.06 16.02
N ARG A 40 -7.35 0.03 15.19
CA ARG A 40 -8.62 -0.67 14.94
C ARG A 40 -8.64 -2.07 15.56
N GLY A 41 -7.52 -2.49 16.14
CA GLY A 41 -7.36 -3.80 16.75
C GLY A 41 -6.85 -4.87 15.77
N ILE A 42 -6.42 -5.98 16.36
CA ILE A 42 -5.71 -7.07 15.68
C ILE A 42 -6.53 -7.76 14.59
N ALA A 43 -7.86 -7.66 14.64
CA ALA A 43 -8.80 -8.22 13.66
C ALA A 43 -9.12 -7.23 12.50
N ALA A 44 -8.37 -6.14 12.34
CA ALA A 44 -8.65 -5.11 11.32
C ALA A 44 -8.64 -5.64 9.88
N TYR A 45 -7.97 -6.76 9.63
CA TYR A 45 -7.81 -7.36 8.29
C TYR A 45 -8.42 -8.76 8.14
N GLY A 46 -9.06 -9.29 9.17
CA GLY A 46 -9.67 -10.61 9.12
C GLY A 46 -9.78 -11.27 10.50
N SER A 47 -10.30 -12.49 10.52
CA SER A 47 -10.47 -13.28 11.75
C SER A 47 -9.20 -14.05 12.15
N ASP A 48 -8.31 -14.29 11.19
CA ASP A 48 -7.10 -15.06 11.44
C ASP A 48 -6.05 -14.19 12.15
N ALA A 49 -5.33 -14.81 13.08
CA ALA A 49 -4.36 -14.10 13.89
C ALA A 49 -3.19 -13.59 13.03
N PRO A 50 -2.88 -12.29 13.05
CA PRO A 50 -1.69 -11.80 12.41
C PRO A 50 -0.43 -12.29 13.14
N PHE A 51 0.69 -12.29 12.42
CA PHE A 51 1.99 -12.54 13.01
C PHE A 51 3.03 -11.57 12.47
N PHE A 52 4.12 -11.46 13.21
CA PHE A 52 5.14 -10.45 13.01
C PHE A 52 6.53 -11.06 13.16
N GLY A 53 7.54 -10.39 12.65
CA GLY A 53 8.92 -10.77 12.88
C GLY A 53 9.87 -9.60 12.63
N TRP A 54 11.07 -9.71 13.21
CA TRP A 54 12.16 -8.77 12.98
C TRP A 54 13.49 -9.50 12.87
N TRP A 55 14.38 -8.91 12.08
CA TRP A 55 15.70 -9.45 11.89
C TRP A 55 16.74 -8.64 12.67
N THR A 56 17.60 -9.35 13.44
CA THR A 56 18.67 -8.76 14.23
C THR A 56 20.03 -9.14 13.64
N GLY A 57 20.83 -8.13 13.31
CA GLY A 57 22.17 -8.29 12.79
C GLY A 57 23.17 -8.85 13.82
N ALA A 58 24.40 -9.09 13.40
CA ALA A 58 25.46 -9.61 14.26
C ALA A 58 25.84 -8.65 15.40
N ASP A 59 25.64 -7.35 15.19
CA ASP A 59 25.88 -6.28 16.15
C ASP A 59 24.74 -6.08 17.17
N GLY A 60 23.68 -6.90 17.07
CA GLY A 60 22.47 -6.75 17.87
C GLY A 60 21.48 -5.71 17.38
N THR A 61 21.75 -5.03 16.26
CA THR A 61 20.86 -4.01 15.70
C THR A 61 19.73 -4.65 14.91
N VAL A 62 18.48 -4.19 15.12
CA VAL A 62 17.37 -4.58 14.30
C VAL A 62 17.42 -3.81 12.98
N ALA A 63 17.44 -4.53 11.85
CA ALA A 63 17.61 -3.95 10.52
C ALA A 63 16.33 -4.00 9.65
N GLY A 64 15.21 -4.43 10.21
CA GLY A 64 13.92 -4.44 9.53
C GLY A 64 12.99 -5.49 10.09
N GLY A 65 11.82 -5.62 9.48
CA GLY A 65 10.77 -6.50 9.97
C GLY A 65 9.83 -7.00 8.87
N LEU A 66 8.97 -7.89 9.27
CA LEU A 66 7.87 -8.40 8.46
C LEU A 66 6.57 -8.42 9.27
N LEU A 67 5.46 -8.38 8.58
CA LEU A 67 4.15 -8.66 9.17
C LEU A 67 3.25 -9.38 8.16
N CYS A 68 2.36 -10.20 8.67
CA CYS A 68 1.34 -10.88 7.89
C CYS A 68 -0.01 -10.76 8.59
N THR A 69 -1.02 -10.40 7.83
CA THR A 69 -2.44 -10.36 8.25
C THR A 69 -3.22 -11.29 7.33
N PRO A 70 -3.30 -12.60 7.62
CA PRO A 70 -3.98 -13.53 6.74
C PRO A 70 -5.43 -13.09 6.44
N PRO A 71 -5.93 -13.32 5.21
CA PRO A 71 -5.35 -14.07 4.10
C PRO A 71 -4.38 -13.28 3.20
N PHE A 72 -4.03 -12.04 3.57
CA PHE A 72 -3.11 -11.21 2.79
C PHE A 72 -1.67 -11.75 2.83
N PRO A 73 -0.85 -11.40 1.83
CA PRO A 73 0.54 -11.84 1.78
C PRO A 73 1.37 -11.29 2.94
N LEU A 74 2.44 -12.00 3.29
CA LEU A 74 3.48 -11.49 4.17
C LEU A 74 4.12 -10.24 3.53
N LEU A 75 4.15 -9.15 4.28
CA LEU A 75 4.83 -7.92 3.90
C LEU A 75 6.24 -7.92 4.50
N LEU A 76 7.26 -7.81 3.64
CA LEU A 76 8.67 -7.68 4.07
C LEU A 76 9.13 -6.23 3.88
N SER A 77 9.75 -5.66 4.93
CA SER A 77 10.43 -4.37 4.84
C SER A 77 11.69 -4.47 3.97
N ALA A 78 12.30 -3.33 3.66
CA ALA A 78 13.65 -3.31 3.16
C ALA A 78 14.58 -3.89 4.24
N VAL A 79 15.27 -4.98 3.94
CA VAL A 79 16.22 -5.67 4.84
C VAL A 79 17.51 -6.01 4.10
N PRO A 80 18.62 -6.28 4.80
CA PRO A 80 19.85 -6.78 4.19
C PRO A 80 19.64 -8.14 3.49
N GLU A 81 20.49 -8.45 2.52
CA GLU A 81 20.44 -9.73 1.77
C GLU A 81 20.57 -10.95 2.68
N GLU A 82 21.39 -10.85 3.76
CA GLU A 82 21.47 -11.91 4.76
C GLU A 82 20.15 -12.23 5.42
N ALA A 83 19.34 -11.20 5.72
CA ALA A 83 18.02 -11.38 6.31
C ALA A 83 17.07 -12.10 5.34
N VAL A 84 17.11 -11.77 4.05
CA VAL A 84 16.33 -12.44 3.00
C VAL A 84 16.69 -13.93 2.93
N ARG A 85 17.99 -14.25 2.91
CA ARG A 85 18.49 -15.62 2.86
C ARG A 85 18.08 -16.42 4.10
N GLU A 86 18.18 -15.83 5.30
CA GLU A 86 17.75 -16.49 6.54
C GLU A 86 16.23 -16.66 6.60
N LEU A 87 15.45 -15.70 6.08
CA LEU A 87 13.99 -15.84 5.96
C LEU A 87 13.64 -16.98 5.00
N GLY A 88 14.35 -17.10 3.86
CA GLY A 88 14.18 -18.20 2.93
C GLY A 88 14.38 -19.57 3.59
N ALA A 89 15.40 -19.70 4.44
CA ALA A 89 15.62 -20.92 5.22
C ALA A 89 14.49 -21.16 6.25
N ALA A 90 13.97 -20.10 6.88
CA ALA A 90 12.89 -20.19 7.85
C ALA A 90 11.54 -20.59 7.21
N LEU A 91 11.30 -20.34 5.93
CA LEU A 91 10.07 -20.73 5.23
C LEU A 91 9.77 -22.24 5.32
N ALA A 92 10.81 -23.06 5.45
CA ALA A 92 10.68 -24.52 5.56
C ALA A 92 10.47 -25.02 7.00
N THR A 93 10.82 -24.23 8.00
CA THR A 93 10.95 -24.72 9.39
C THR A 93 10.13 -23.93 10.41
N GLU A 94 9.78 -22.67 10.12
CA GLU A 94 9.04 -21.83 11.05
C GLU A 94 7.52 -22.09 10.93
N PRO A 95 6.86 -22.56 12.00
CA PRO A 95 5.43 -22.88 11.95
C PRO A 95 4.52 -21.71 11.57
N LEU A 96 4.86 -20.47 11.97
CA LEU A 96 4.08 -19.27 11.63
C LEU A 96 4.10 -18.98 10.13
N LEU A 97 5.12 -19.45 9.39
CA LEU A 97 5.27 -19.25 7.95
C LEU A 97 4.65 -20.38 7.12
N ALA A 98 4.22 -21.48 7.74
CA ALA A 98 3.75 -22.67 7.01
C ALA A 98 2.47 -22.41 6.20
N GLY A 99 1.60 -21.52 6.68
CA GLY A 99 0.31 -21.17 6.07
C GLY A 99 0.33 -19.93 5.16
N LEU A 100 1.49 -19.46 4.72
CA LEU A 100 1.59 -18.25 3.89
C LEU A 100 0.82 -18.41 2.57
N HIS A 101 -0.03 -17.40 2.28
CA HIS A 101 -0.75 -17.28 1.02
C HIS A 101 0.09 -16.59 -0.06
N GLY A 102 1.07 -15.76 0.36
CA GLY A 102 1.96 -15.03 -0.52
C GLY A 102 3.03 -14.26 0.25
N ILE A 103 3.97 -13.70 -0.50
CA ILE A 103 5.02 -12.82 0.01
C ILE A 103 5.06 -11.57 -0.90
N ASN A 104 4.90 -10.40 -0.32
CA ASN A 104 5.08 -9.10 -0.98
C ASN A 104 6.36 -8.45 -0.46
N ALA A 105 7.35 -8.29 -1.33
CA ALA A 105 8.64 -7.73 -1.02
C ALA A 105 9.18 -6.89 -2.19
N ARG A 106 10.36 -6.26 -2.02
CA ARG A 106 11.11 -5.71 -3.16
C ARG A 106 11.30 -6.84 -4.18
N ARG A 107 11.26 -6.54 -5.45
CA ARG A 107 11.27 -7.56 -6.51
C ARG A 107 12.40 -8.57 -6.35
N ALA A 108 13.64 -8.12 -6.14
CA ALA A 108 14.77 -9.03 -5.96
C ALA A 108 14.65 -9.92 -4.71
N ASP A 109 14.09 -9.38 -3.61
CA ASP A 109 13.87 -10.14 -2.39
C ASP A 109 12.75 -11.17 -2.58
N ALA A 110 11.67 -10.80 -3.30
CA ALA A 110 10.57 -11.71 -3.64
C ALA A 110 11.04 -12.87 -4.53
N GLU A 111 11.91 -12.60 -5.51
CA GLU A 111 12.55 -13.61 -6.36
C GLU A 111 13.37 -14.61 -5.52
N ALA A 112 14.25 -14.09 -4.66
CA ALA A 112 15.08 -14.94 -3.80
C ALA A 112 14.25 -15.79 -2.83
N LEU A 113 13.15 -15.25 -2.29
CA LEU A 113 12.24 -15.97 -1.41
C LEU A 113 11.39 -17.01 -2.17
N ALA A 114 10.99 -16.72 -3.40
CA ALA A 114 10.29 -17.65 -4.27
C ALA A 114 11.15 -18.90 -4.54
N ASP A 115 12.41 -18.71 -4.87
CA ASP A 115 13.36 -19.79 -5.10
C ASP A 115 13.60 -20.64 -3.83
N ALA A 116 13.61 -19.99 -2.65
CA ALA A 116 13.82 -20.63 -1.37
C ALA A 116 12.56 -21.32 -0.81
N TRP A 117 11.37 -21.04 -1.31
CA TRP A 117 10.10 -21.49 -0.72
C TRP A 117 9.86 -23.01 -0.81
N GLY A 118 10.62 -23.70 -1.66
CA GLY A 118 10.56 -25.18 -1.76
C GLY A 118 9.29 -25.72 -2.40
N ARG A 119 8.50 -24.87 -3.07
CA ARG A 119 7.28 -25.21 -3.82
C ARG A 119 7.15 -24.35 -5.07
N PRO A 120 6.41 -24.78 -6.10
CA PRO A 120 6.14 -23.96 -7.27
C PRO A 120 5.46 -22.65 -6.89
N THR A 121 5.92 -21.55 -7.48
CA THR A 121 5.41 -20.21 -7.23
C THR A 121 5.11 -19.49 -8.54
N ARG A 122 4.27 -18.45 -8.47
CA ARG A 122 4.00 -17.52 -9.57
C ARG A 122 3.95 -16.09 -9.05
N TYR A 123 4.18 -15.13 -9.90
CA TYR A 123 3.90 -13.73 -9.61
C TYR A 123 2.39 -13.49 -9.69
N ALA A 124 1.79 -12.99 -8.60
CA ALA A 124 0.40 -12.57 -8.58
C ALA A 124 0.28 -11.11 -9.00
N GLU A 125 1.20 -10.27 -8.54
CA GLU A 125 1.21 -8.84 -8.83
C GLU A 125 2.66 -8.32 -8.92
N GLU A 126 2.89 -7.36 -9.81
CA GLU A 126 4.13 -6.60 -9.91
C GLU A 126 3.79 -5.10 -9.93
N ILE A 127 4.16 -4.39 -8.86
CA ILE A 127 3.81 -3.00 -8.66
C ILE A 127 5.05 -2.13 -8.53
N ARG A 128 4.91 -0.86 -8.92
CA ARG A 128 5.93 0.17 -8.74
C ARG A 128 5.50 1.17 -7.70
N LEU A 129 6.38 1.40 -6.73
CA LEU A 129 6.27 2.51 -5.79
C LEU A 129 6.77 3.78 -6.47
N TYR A 130 5.94 4.82 -6.42
CA TYR A 130 6.29 6.16 -6.84
C TYR A 130 6.31 7.12 -5.66
N ARG A 131 7.19 8.12 -5.73
CA ARG A 131 7.24 9.27 -4.83
C ARG A 131 7.04 10.55 -5.63
N LEU A 132 6.25 11.46 -5.13
CA LEU A 132 6.06 12.77 -5.72
C LEU A 132 7.30 13.64 -5.49
N ALA A 133 8.03 13.95 -6.57
CA ALA A 133 9.23 14.79 -6.51
C ALA A 133 8.88 16.28 -6.59
N GLY A 134 7.82 16.61 -7.31
CA GLY A 134 7.30 17.98 -7.43
C GLY A 134 5.98 17.95 -8.18
N LEU A 135 4.92 18.44 -7.55
CA LEU A 135 3.58 18.35 -8.12
C LEU A 135 3.44 19.27 -9.34
N LEU A 136 3.12 18.67 -10.48
CA LEU A 136 2.86 19.35 -11.74
C LEU A 136 1.36 19.34 -12.05
N PRO A 137 0.78 20.44 -12.55
CA PRO A 137 -0.60 20.45 -12.96
C PRO A 137 -0.83 19.51 -14.14
N PRO A 138 -2.02 18.89 -14.26
CA PRO A 138 -2.34 18.07 -15.41
C PRO A 138 -2.40 18.93 -16.70
N ASP A 139 -1.75 18.43 -17.76
CA ASP A 139 -1.77 19.04 -19.09
C ASP A 139 -2.16 17.99 -20.14
N PRO A 140 -3.29 18.18 -20.87
CA PRO A 140 -4.26 19.28 -20.69
C PRO A 140 -5.03 19.17 -19.37
N ALA A 141 -5.43 20.32 -18.82
CA ALA A 141 -6.27 20.37 -17.63
C ALA A 141 -7.66 19.77 -17.95
N PRO A 142 -8.15 18.78 -17.18
CA PRO A 142 -9.48 18.21 -17.38
C PRO A 142 -10.58 19.22 -16.99
N ALA A 143 -11.70 19.18 -17.70
CA ALA A 143 -12.87 19.97 -17.33
C ALA A 143 -13.44 19.52 -15.98
N GLY A 144 -13.97 20.48 -15.19
CA GLY A 144 -14.51 20.23 -13.86
C GLY A 144 -13.59 20.68 -12.74
N GLY A 145 -13.75 20.12 -11.56
CA GLY A 145 -12.97 20.48 -10.37
C GLY A 145 -13.06 19.44 -9.28
N ALA A 146 -12.10 19.47 -8.34
CA ALA A 146 -12.09 18.61 -7.18
C ALA A 146 -12.94 19.18 -6.04
N ARG A 147 -13.62 18.30 -5.30
CA ARG A 147 -14.18 18.59 -3.99
C ARG A 147 -13.89 17.47 -2.99
N LEU A 148 -13.95 17.80 -1.72
CA LEU A 148 -13.93 16.79 -0.66
C LEU A 148 -15.21 15.93 -0.73
N ALA A 149 -15.04 14.63 -0.49
CA ALA A 149 -16.18 13.75 -0.29
C ALA A 149 -16.85 14.05 1.06
N ALA A 150 -18.20 13.91 1.07
CA ALA A 150 -19.03 14.08 2.25
C ALA A 150 -19.76 12.76 2.60
N GLU A 151 -20.41 12.69 3.75
CA GLU A 151 -21.17 11.50 4.17
C GLU A 151 -22.25 11.10 3.15
N ALA A 152 -22.84 12.08 2.46
CA ALA A 152 -23.83 11.84 1.41
C ALA A 152 -23.27 11.07 0.19
N ASP A 153 -21.95 11.11 -0.01
CA ASP A 153 -21.30 10.38 -1.10
C ASP A 153 -21.04 8.90 -0.77
N LEU A 154 -21.22 8.48 0.48
CA LEU A 154 -20.83 7.14 0.95
C LEU A 154 -21.36 6.01 0.06
N PRO A 155 -22.62 5.98 -0.41
CA PRO A 155 -23.08 4.93 -1.31
C PRO A 155 -22.29 4.86 -2.62
N LEU A 156 -21.97 6.01 -3.22
CA LEU A 156 -21.15 6.10 -4.43
C LEU A 156 -19.71 5.62 -4.17
N LEU A 157 -19.15 6.01 -3.03
CA LEU A 157 -17.77 5.60 -2.66
C LEU A 157 -17.70 4.08 -2.48
N VAL A 158 -18.68 3.46 -1.84
CA VAL A 158 -18.75 1.99 -1.70
C VAL A 158 -18.80 1.34 -3.08
N GLU A 159 -19.73 1.76 -3.95
CA GLU A 159 -19.85 1.24 -5.32
C GLU A 159 -18.53 1.34 -6.09
N TRP A 160 -17.86 2.48 -6.04
CA TRP A 160 -16.65 2.71 -6.83
C TRP A 160 -15.42 2.04 -6.26
N ILE A 161 -15.33 1.89 -4.94
CA ILE A 161 -14.25 1.11 -4.32
C ILE A 161 -14.42 -0.38 -4.59
N ASP A 162 -15.65 -0.90 -4.55
CA ASP A 162 -15.93 -2.29 -4.91
C ASP A 162 -15.62 -2.56 -6.40
N ALA A 163 -15.99 -1.63 -7.28
CA ALA A 163 -15.63 -1.71 -8.69
C ALA A 163 -14.11 -1.66 -8.92
N PHE A 164 -13.40 -0.79 -8.20
CA PHE A 164 -11.93 -0.76 -8.23
C PHE A 164 -11.33 -2.08 -7.75
N ASN A 165 -11.80 -2.61 -6.62
CA ASN A 165 -11.30 -3.87 -6.07
C ASN A 165 -11.50 -5.03 -7.05
N ALA A 166 -12.68 -5.09 -7.70
CA ALA A 166 -12.96 -6.12 -8.70
C ALA A 166 -12.08 -6.01 -9.95
N GLU A 167 -11.75 -4.78 -10.40
CA GLU A 167 -10.87 -4.56 -11.55
C GLU A 167 -9.40 -4.83 -11.23
N ALA A 168 -8.98 -4.58 -9.99
CA ALA A 168 -7.60 -4.73 -9.53
C ALA A 168 -7.32 -6.07 -8.83
N ASP A 169 -8.29 -6.99 -8.83
CA ASP A 169 -8.23 -8.31 -8.15
C ASP A 169 -7.83 -8.19 -6.66
N VAL A 170 -8.29 -7.09 -6.02
CA VAL A 170 -8.06 -6.86 -4.58
C VAL A 170 -9.13 -7.57 -3.77
N PRO A 171 -8.76 -8.47 -2.85
CA PRO A 171 -9.73 -9.19 -2.02
C PRO A 171 -10.54 -8.27 -1.11
N GLY A 172 -11.82 -8.62 -0.92
CA GLY A 172 -12.71 -7.96 0.03
C GLY A 172 -13.56 -6.86 -0.56
N SER A 173 -14.50 -6.36 0.25
CA SER A 173 -15.42 -5.29 -0.10
C SER A 173 -15.02 -3.97 0.56
N ALA A 174 -15.54 -2.86 0.04
CA ALA A 174 -15.37 -1.55 0.64
C ALA A 174 -15.90 -1.53 2.09
N SER A 175 -15.10 -1.07 3.01
CA SER A 175 -15.49 -0.89 4.40
C SER A 175 -16.02 0.51 4.62
N GLU A 176 -17.33 0.65 4.89
CA GLU A 176 -17.94 1.95 5.22
C GLU A 176 -17.24 2.65 6.41
N ALA A 177 -16.80 1.88 7.40
CA ALA A 177 -16.08 2.45 8.55
C ALA A 177 -14.75 3.09 8.12
N VAL A 178 -14.02 2.46 7.19
CA VAL A 178 -12.79 3.02 6.63
C VAL A 178 -13.08 4.25 5.77
N LEU A 179 -14.16 4.24 4.99
CA LEU A 179 -14.55 5.37 4.15
C LEU A 179 -14.96 6.57 5.03
N ARG A 180 -15.75 6.35 6.07
CA ARG A 180 -16.13 7.39 7.04
C ARG A 180 -14.92 7.97 7.77
N ASP A 181 -13.97 7.13 8.19
CA ASP A 181 -12.71 7.62 8.76
C ASP A 181 -11.97 8.51 7.76
N ARG A 182 -11.84 8.08 6.51
CA ARG A 182 -11.20 8.90 5.47
C ARG A 182 -11.94 10.21 5.19
N ILE A 183 -13.26 10.21 5.11
CA ILE A 183 -14.07 11.43 4.98
C ILE A 183 -13.79 12.38 6.13
N SER A 184 -13.67 11.88 7.36
CA SER A 184 -13.53 12.70 8.56
C SER A 184 -12.28 13.59 8.60
N TYR A 185 -11.24 13.26 7.83
CA TYR A 185 -10.03 14.08 7.72
C TYR A 185 -9.79 14.64 6.30
N GLY A 186 -10.79 14.58 5.41
CA GLY A 186 -10.64 15.05 4.04
C GLY A 186 -9.78 14.13 3.15
N GLY A 187 -9.65 12.86 3.52
CA GLY A 187 -8.80 11.88 2.83
C GLY A 187 -9.40 11.28 1.56
N ILE A 188 -10.59 11.73 1.11
CA ILE A 188 -11.22 11.33 -0.16
C ILE A 188 -11.64 12.58 -0.93
N LEU A 189 -11.23 12.66 -2.19
CA LEU A 189 -11.65 13.69 -3.13
C LEU A 189 -12.41 13.07 -4.29
N LEU A 190 -13.43 13.78 -4.74
CA LEU A 190 -14.16 13.51 -5.96
C LEU A 190 -13.83 14.59 -6.99
N TRP A 191 -13.64 14.19 -8.25
CA TRP A 191 -13.64 15.11 -9.38
C TRP A 191 -15.06 15.23 -9.90
N GLU A 192 -15.58 16.46 -10.00
CA GLU A 192 -16.90 16.73 -10.54
C GLU A 192 -16.81 17.39 -11.90
N HIS A 193 -17.66 16.96 -12.81
CA HIS A 193 -17.89 17.57 -14.11
C HIS A 193 -19.38 17.67 -14.37
N GLU A 194 -19.86 18.87 -14.76
CA GLU A 194 -21.28 19.15 -14.99
C GLU A 194 -22.19 18.78 -13.79
N GLY A 195 -21.69 18.99 -12.57
CA GLY A 195 -22.43 18.71 -11.34
C GLY A 195 -22.51 17.24 -10.93
N ALA A 196 -21.79 16.35 -11.62
CA ALA A 196 -21.74 14.92 -11.29
C ALA A 196 -20.31 14.47 -10.96
N PRO A 197 -20.11 13.61 -9.95
CA PRO A 197 -18.84 12.94 -9.71
C PRO A 197 -18.43 12.05 -10.88
N VAL A 198 -17.18 12.15 -11.33
CA VAL A 198 -16.65 11.43 -12.49
C VAL A 198 -15.35 10.67 -12.21
N SER A 199 -14.70 10.93 -11.08
CA SER A 199 -13.51 10.20 -10.62
C SER A 199 -13.32 10.40 -9.13
N LEU A 200 -12.68 9.44 -8.45
CA LEU A 200 -12.28 9.57 -7.06
C LEU A 200 -10.77 9.31 -6.89
N ALA A 201 -10.21 9.93 -5.86
CA ALA A 201 -8.91 9.55 -5.30
C ALA A 201 -8.95 9.69 -3.79
N SER A 202 -8.17 8.87 -3.11
CA SER A 202 -8.04 8.97 -1.66
C SER A 202 -6.58 8.89 -1.22
N PHE A 203 -6.32 9.26 0.04
CA PHE A 203 -5.04 9.04 0.69
C PHE A 203 -5.24 8.58 2.14
N ASN A 204 -4.26 7.86 2.69
CA ASN A 204 -4.25 7.53 4.13
C ASN A 204 -3.73 8.71 4.96
N ARG A 205 -4.10 8.76 6.24
CA ARG A 205 -3.46 9.70 7.18
C ARG A 205 -1.94 9.57 7.08
N PRO A 206 -1.18 10.68 7.13
CA PRO A 206 0.27 10.59 7.19
C PRO A 206 0.74 9.72 8.35
N ILE A 207 1.67 8.81 8.07
CA ILE A 207 2.34 8.00 9.08
C ILE A 207 3.82 8.37 9.02
N GLY A 208 4.32 8.95 10.11
CA GLY A 208 5.58 9.67 10.07
C GLY A 208 5.49 10.83 9.07
N SER A 209 6.36 10.82 8.06
CA SER A 209 6.39 11.84 7.01
C SER A 209 5.58 11.50 5.76
N ALA A 210 5.06 10.28 5.64
CA ALA A 210 4.53 9.75 4.38
C ALA A 210 3.01 9.60 4.38
N ALA A 211 2.36 10.06 3.30
CA ALA A 211 0.99 9.71 2.95
C ALA A 211 0.97 8.96 1.61
N ARG A 212 0.15 7.92 1.53
CA ARG A 212 -0.01 7.13 0.30
C ARG A 212 -1.35 7.41 -0.34
N VAL A 213 -1.30 7.85 -1.60
CA VAL A 213 -2.46 8.04 -2.46
C VAL A 213 -2.93 6.67 -2.97
N GLY A 214 -4.22 6.42 -2.86
CA GLY A 214 -4.89 5.23 -3.36
C GLY A 214 -6.12 4.85 -2.52
N PRO A 215 -7.12 4.25 -3.22
CA PRO A 215 -7.22 4.07 -4.66
C PRO A 215 -7.45 5.36 -5.44
N VAL A 216 -7.21 5.29 -6.76
CA VAL A 216 -7.66 6.26 -7.76
C VAL A 216 -8.56 5.51 -8.73
N TYR A 217 -9.79 5.96 -8.91
CA TYR A 217 -10.76 5.28 -9.76
C TYR A 217 -11.54 6.24 -10.64
N THR A 218 -11.69 5.85 -11.90
CA THR A 218 -12.57 6.50 -12.88
C THR A 218 -13.41 5.41 -13.54
N PRO A 219 -14.75 5.47 -13.47
CA PRO A 219 -15.62 4.50 -14.14
C PRO A 219 -15.27 4.34 -15.63
N PRO A 220 -15.33 3.12 -16.19
CA PRO A 220 -14.91 2.84 -17.58
C PRO A 220 -15.48 3.79 -18.62
N ALA A 221 -16.75 4.12 -18.55
CA ALA A 221 -17.44 5.03 -19.48
C ALA A 221 -16.94 6.49 -19.43
N LEU A 222 -16.20 6.86 -18.37
CA LEU A 222 -15.70 8.22 -18.13
C LEU A 222 -14.19 8.36 -18.34
N ARG A 223 -13.50 7.28 -18.69
CA ARG A 223 -12.04 7.26 -18.92
C ARG A 223 -11.64 8.03 -20.19
N GLY A 224 -10.35 8.32 -20.30
CA GLY A 224 -9.78 9.03 -21.46
C GLY A 224 -10.04 10.53 -21.49
N ARG A 225 -10.60 11.13 -20.42
CA ARG A 225 -10.97 12.55 -20.32
C ARG A 225 -10.08 13.33 -19.35
N GLY A 226 -9.00 12.73 -18.82
CA GLY A 226 -8.06 13.37 -17.89
C GLY A 226 -8.51 13.43 -16.43
N TYR A 227 -9.71 12.95 -16.07
CA TYR A 227 -10.26 13.08 -14.72
C TYR A 227 -9.40 12.43 -13.64
N ALA A 228 -8.81 11.27 -13.94
CA ALA A 228 -7.86 10.62 -13.02
C ALA A 228 -6.64 11.51 -12.74
N ALA A 229 -6.11 12.20 -13.73
CA ALA A 229 -5.00 13.14 -13.52
C ALA A 229 -5.43 14.33 -12.65
N GLY A 230 -6.63 14.90 -12.91
CA GLY A 230 -7.18 16.00 -12.12
C GLY A 230 -7.35 15.63 -10.65
N VAL A 231 -8.03 14.52 -10.38
CA VAL A 231 -8.28 14.09 -8.99
C VAL A 231 -7.01 13.65 -8.28
N THR A 232 -6.04 13.04 -9.00
CA THR A 232 -4.73 12.67 -8.42
C THR A 232 -3.92 13.91 -8.06
N HIS A 233 -3.93 14.94 -8.89
CA HIS A 233 -3.29 16.20 -8.56
C HIS A 233 -3.90 16.79 -7.27
N ALA A 234 -5.22 16.92 -7.22
CA ALA A 234 -5.91 17.50 -6.08
C ALA A 234 -5.70 16.70 -4.77
N VAL A 235 -5.74 15.36 -4.85
CA VAL A 235 -5.50 14.52 -3.66
C VAL A 235 -4.04 14.61 -3.18
N SER A 236 -3.09 14.81 -4.10
CA SER A 236 -1.69 15.01 -3.75
C SER A 236 -1.46 16.35 -3.03
N GLU A 237 -2.13 17.42 -3.48
CA GLU A 237 -2.14 18.71 -2.75
C GLU A 237 -2.73 18.54 -1.35
N ALA A 238 -3.87 17.84 -1.23
CA ALA A 238 -4.52 17.59 0.06
C ALA A 238 -3.63 16.75 0.99
N ALA A 239 -2.90 15.77 0.48
CA ALA A 239 -1.94 15.00 1.26
C ALA A 239 -0.80 15.87 1.80
N TYR A 240 -0.23 16.77 0.99
CA TYR A 240 0.75 17.76 1.49
C TYR A 240 0.14 18.70 2.53
N ALA A 241 -1.05 19.22 2.27
CA ALA A 241 -1.75 20.10 3.21
C ALA A 241 -2.08 19.42 4.55
N SER A 242 -2.18 18.08 4.57
CA SER A 242 -2.37 17.30 5.80
C SER A 242 -1.09 17.10 6.63
N GLY A 243 0.06 17.63 6.16
CA GLY A 243 1.35 17.58 6.84
C GLY A 243 2.30 16.49 6.33
N ALA A 244 1.95 15.74 5.29
CA ALA A 244 2.89 14.82 4.66
C ALA A 244 4.00 15.60 3.96
N SER A 245 5.26 15.18 4.14
CA SER A 245 6.39 15.65 3.32
C SER A 245 6.74 14.68 2.20
N GLU A 246 6.22 13.44 2.27
CA GLU A 246 6.37 12.39 1.29
C GLU A 246 4.98 11.94 0.81
N VAL A 247 4.67 12.17 -0.47
CA VAL A 247 3.43 11.69 -1.09
C VAL A 247 3.76 10.55 -2.04
N LEU A 248 3.17 9.39 -1.78
CA LEU A 248 3.51 8.12 -2.40
C LEU A 248 2.28 7.53 -3.11
N LEU A 249 2.52 6.64 -4.08
CA LEU A 249 1.49 5.75 -4.61
C LEU A 249 2.12 4.48 -5.17
N PHE A 250 1.29 3.45 -5.30
CA PHE A 250 1.62 2.25 -6.06
C PHE A 250 0.80 2.19 -7.34
N THR A 251 1.35 1.56 -8.36
CA THR A 251 0.63 1.22 -9.58
C THR A 251 1.19 -0.06 -10.20
N ASP A 252 0.31 -0.84 -10.80
CA ASP A 252 0.67 -2.03 -11.55
C ASP A 252 1.65 -1.66 -12.69
N LEU A 253 2.75 -2.39 -12.79
CA LEU A 253 3.72 -2.24 -13.87
C LEU A 253 3.12 -2.52 -15.25
N ALA A 254 2.13 -3.41 -15.31
CA ALA A 254 1.41 -3.75 -16.53
C ALA A 254 0.39 -2.68 -16.97
N ASN A 255 0.18 -1.61 -16.19
CA ASN A 255 -0.75 -0.53 -16.50
C ASN A 255 -0.03 0.72 -17.05
N PRO A 256 0.27 0.82 -18.35
CA PRO A 256 1.02 1.95 -18.93
C PRO A 256 0.26 3.27 -18.82
N THR A 257 -1.08 3.23 -18.78
CA THR A 257 -1.91 4.42 -18.66
C THR A 257 -1.70 5.11 -17.31
N SER A 258 -1.82 4.37 -16.22
CA SER A 258 -1.64 4.88 -14.86
C SER A 258 -0.19 5.34 -14.65
N ASN A 259 0.80 4.53 -15.05
CA ASN A 259 2.21 4.90 -14.99
C ASN A 259 2.47 6.23 -15.72
N GLY A 260 1.92 6.40 -16.93
CA GLY A 260 2.06 7.63 -17.71
C GLY A 260 1.39 8.84 -17.06
N VAL A 261 0.24 8.67 -16.39
CA VAL A 261 -0.43 9.76 -15.65
C VAL A 261 0.45 10.24 -14.51
N TYR A 262 0.95 9.33 -13.67
CA TYR A 262 1.72 9.70 -12.48
C TYR A 262 3.06 10.36 -12.84
N LEU A 263 3.76 9.85 -13.86
CA LEU A 263 4.99 10.50 -14.34
C LEU A 263 4.74 11.95 -14.79
N ARG A 264 3.65 12.22 -15.52
CA ARG A 264 3.30 13.60 -15.96
C ARG A 264 2.92 14.53 -14.80
N LEU A 265 2.39 13.99 -13.71
CA LEU A 265 2.08 14.75 -12.49
C LEU A 265 3.32 14.99 -11.60
N GLY A 266 4.50 14.51 -11.99
CA GLY A 266 5.76 14.74 -11.28
C GLY A 266 6.13 13.65 -10.26
N TYR A 267 5.47 12.50 -10.32
CA TYR A 267 5.89 11.33 -9.56
C TYR A 267 7.11 10.68 -10.22
N THR A 268 8.02 10.20 -9.40
CA THR A 268 9.23 9.48 -9.84
C THR A 268 9.27 8.07 -9.25
N PRO A 269 9.72 7.07 -10.01
CA PRO A 269 9.82 5.70 -9.50
C PRO A 269 10.85 5.60 -8.37
N VAL A 270 10.54 4.79 -7.37
CA VAL A 270 11.41 4.51 -6.22
C VAL A 270 11.92 3.07 -6.25
N GLU A 271 10.99 2.10 -6.27
CA GLU A 271 11.31 0.67 -6.27
C GLU A 271 10.19 -0.14 -6.91
N ASP A 272 10.53 -1.30 -7.43
CA ASP A 272 9.57 -2.30 -7.87
C ASP A 272 9.40 -3.36 -6.78
N ARG A 273 8.16 -3.77 -6.56
CA ARG A 273 7.78 -4.84 -5.63
C ARG A 273 7.05 -5.93 -6.39
N ALA A 274 7.13 -7.13 -5.87
CA ALA A 274 6.39 -8.26 -6.40
C ALA A 274 5.67 -9.00 -5.29
N GLU A 275 4.47 -9.46 -5.60
CA GLU A 275 3.78 -10.46 -4.82
C GLU A 275 3.96 -11.84 -5.44
N VAL A 276 4.54 -12.75 -4.68
CA VAL A 276 4.76 -14.14 -5.05
C VAL A 276 3.81 -15.01 -4.26
N VAL A 277 3.08 -15.86 -4.96
CA VAL A 277 2.11 -16.80 -4.36
C VAL A 277 2.41 -18.22 -4.82
N PRO A 278 1.94 -19.25 -4.09
CA PRO A 278 1.95 -20.63 -4.58
C PRO A 278 1.26 -20.74 -5.93
N ALA A 279 1.83 -21.57 -6.84
CA ALA A 279 1.28 -21.80 -8.17
C ALA A 279 0.04 -22.69 -8.15
#